data_1aa9fa3ab97a1e61b0d78b432c34ef19
#
_entry.id   1aa9fa3ab97a1e61b0d78b432c34ef19
#
_cell.length_a   1.000
_cell.length_b   1.000
_cell.length_c   1.000
_cell.angle_alpha   90.00
_cell.angle_beta   90.00
_cell.angle_gamma   90.00
#
_symmetry.space_group_name_H-M   'P 1'
#
loop_
_entity.id
_entity.type
_entity.pdbx_description
1 polymer ?
#
loop_
_entity_poly.entity_id
_entity_poly.type
_entity_poly.pdbx_seq_one_letter_code
_entity_poly.pdbx_strand_id
1 'polypeptide(L)'
;MTTDMELISTHPVKKSDLGFHGNLFGGKLLAWVDAAGAAFASQICDTPRMVTVLIDECVFKKPAKEGHLLKIYGDVGQIGRTSVTLKVEARSHNVYDGRQAIILATNIKFVRIDEQGEAIPISQRVKEKYNLKIGEQVDKEIKKMYVNKLRKLY
;
A
#
# COMPACT_ATOMS: atom_id res chain seq x y z
N MET A 1 12.10 4.63 -4.72
CA MET A 1 10.99 4.70 -3.73
C MET A 1 10.17 5.96 -4.00
N THR A 2 8.86 5.80 -4.07
CA THR A 2 7.98 6.94 -4.32
C THR A 2 7.77 7.75 -3.05
N THR A 3 7.77 9.08 -3.16
CA THR A 3 7.57 10.01 -2.05
C THR A 3 6.08 10.29 -1.78
N ASP A 4 5.17 9.81 -2.66
CA ASP A 4 3.73 10.10 -2.59
C ASP A 4 2.96 9.13 -1.70
N MET A 5 3.60 8.07 -1.22
CA MET A 5 2.99 7.10 -0.35
C MET A 5 3.00 7.57 1.10
N GLU A 6 1.90 7.34 1.80
CA GLU A 6 1.76 7.67 3.22
C GLU A 6 2.32 6.54 4.08
N LEU A 7 3.07 6.88 5.13
CA LEU A 7 3.51 5.92 6.13
C LEU A 7 2.31 5.49 6.98
N ILE A 8 1.98 4.20 6.94
CA ILE A 8 0.83 3.66 7.67
C ILE A 8 1.25 3.11 9.03
N SER A 9 2.32 2.29 9.07
CA SER A 9 2.77 1.65 10.29
C SER A 9 4.27 1.37 10.28
N THR A 10 4.84 1.27 11.48
CA THR A 10 6.25 0.94 11.70
C THR A 10 6.35 -0.18 12.73
N HIS A 11 7.11 -1.22 12.41
CA HIS A 11 7.30 -2.38 13.26
C HIS A 11 8.79 -2.64 13.47
N PRO A 12 9.29 -2.63 14.72
CA PRO A 12 10.63 -3.15 14.99
C PRO A 12 10.66 -4.65 14.71
N VAL A 13 11.65 -5.10 13.97
CA VAL A 13 11.84 -6.54 13.72
C VAL A 13 12.55 -7.13 14.92
N LYS A 14 11.84 -7.93 15.70
CA LYS A 14 12.32 -8.58 16.91
C LYS A 14 12.75 -10.01 16.61
N LYS A 15 13.55 -10.58 17.49
CA LYS A 15 13.99 -11.97 17.40
C LYS A 15 12.83 -12.96 17.27
N SER A 16 11.70 -12.68 17.95
CA SER A 16 10.48 -13.50 17.88
C SER A 16 9.75 -13.42 16.52
N ASP A 17 10.11 -12.45 15.68
CA ASP A 17 9.51 -12.27 14.35
C ASP A 17 10.28 -13.02 13.25
N LEU A 18 11.43 -13.62 13.59
CA LEU A 18 12.30 -14.28 12.63
C LEU A 18 11.82 -15.70 12.33
N GLY A 19 12.00 -16.12 11.07
CA GLY A 19 11.82 -17.49 10.66
C GLY A 19 13.05 -18.34 10.89
N PHE A 20 12.99 -19.59 10.47
CA PHE A 20 14.09 -20.56 10.60
C PHE A 20 15.40 -20.07 9.98
N HIS A 21 15.34 -19.32 8.90
CA HIS A 21 16.50 -18.77 8.17
C HIS A 21 17.12 -17.50 8.82
N GLY A 22 16.60 -17.04 9.96
CA GLY A 22 17.15 -15.88 10.66
C GLY A 22 16.74 -14.51 10.14
N ASN A 23 15.79 -14.45 9.20
CA ASN A 23 15.21 -13.20 8.70
C ASN A 23 13.74 -13.12 9.09
N LEU A 24 13.15 -11.93 8.94
CA LEU A 24 11.72 -11.74 9.18
C LEU A 24 10.91 -12.81 8.45
N PHE A 25 10.06 -13.52 9.21
CA PHE A 25 9.20 -14.56 8.66
C PHE A 25 8.18 -13.97 7.69
N GLY A 26 8.09 -14.56 6.49
CA GLY A 26 7.22 -14.04 5.42
C GLY A 26 5.76 -13.93 5.80
N GLY A 27 5.23 -14.91 6.54
CA GLY A 27 3.85 -14.86 7.03
C GLY A 27 3.61 -13.73 8.02
N LYS A 28 4.60 -13.39 8.84
CA LYS A 28 4.54 -12.25 9.76
C LYS A 28 4.51 -10.92 8.99
N LEU A 29 5.39 -10.78 8.02
CA LEU A 29 5.41 -9.60 7.14
C LEU A 29 4.06 -9.44 6.42
N LEU A 30 3.54 -10.51 5.87
CA LEU A 30 2.26 -10.49 5.16
C LEU A 30 1.10 -10.12 6.08
N ALA A 31 1.10 -10.62 7.32
CA ALA A 31 0.11 -10.23 8.32
C ALA A 31 0.17 -8.74 8.65
N TRP A 32 1.36 -8.17 8.81
CA TRP A 32 1.54 -6.74 9.05
C TRP A 32 1.08 -5.89 7.86
N VAL A 33 1.40 -6.33 6.65
CA VAL A 33 1.00 -5.66 5.40
C VAL A 33 -0.52 -5.66 5.25
N ASP A 34 -1.15 -6.79 5.47
CA ASP A 34 -2.62 -6.91 5.38
C ASP A 34 -3.31 -6.06 6.45
N ALA A 35 -2.85 -6.11 7.70
CA ALA A 35 -3.42 -5.31 8.79
C ALA A 35 -3.26 -3.81 8.54
N ALA A 36 -2.10 -3.37 8.08
CA ALA A 36 -1.84 -1.97 7.73
C ALA A 36 -2.73 -1.51 6.57
N GLY A 37 -2.83 -2.34 5.53
CA GLY A 37 -3.71 -2.08 4.39
C GLY A 37 -5.17 -1.96 4.78
N ALA A 38 -5.65 -2.87 5.63
CA ALA A 38 -7.02 -2.85 6.13
C ALA A 38 -7.32 -1.59 6.95
N ALA A 39 -6.39 -1.18 7.82
CA ALA A 39 -6.52 0.06 8.60
C ALA A 39 -6.58 1.29 7.68
N PHE A 40 -5.73 1.33 6.69
CA PHE A 40 -5.68 2.43 5.71
C PHE A 40 -6.95 2.48 4.85
N ALA A 41 -7.42 1.34 4.37
CA ALA A 41 -8.68 1.23 3.63
C ALA A 41 -9.88 1.71 4.47
N SER A 42 -9.92 1.34 5.73
CA SER A 42 -10.98 1.78 6.67
C SER A 42 -10.96 3.29 6.88
N GLN A 43 -9.78 3.86 7.02
CA GLN A 43 -9.60 5.30 7.17
C GLN A 43 -10.04 6.06 5.92
N ILE A 44 -9.65 5.57 4.74
CA ILE A 44 -10.01 6.18 3.45
C ILE A 44 -11.51 6.11 3.20
N CYS A 45 -12.12 4.96 3.48
CA CYS A 45 -13.53 4.69 3.15
C CYS A 45 -14.50 5.04 4.28
N ASP A 46 -14.01 5.58 5.38
CA ASP A 46 -14.81 6.01 6.54
C ASP A 46 -15.69 4.88 7.13
N THR A 47 -15.19 3.65 7.10
CA THR A 47 -15.90 2.49 7.64
C THR A 47 -14.90 1.41 8.08
N PRO A 48 -15.13 0.74 9.22
CA PRO A 48 -14.30 -0.39 9.63
C PRO A 48 -14.61 -1.68 8.85
N ARG A 49 -15.66 -1.68 8.04
CA ARG A 49 -16.15 -2.86 7.33
C ARG A 49 -15.55 -2.99 5.95
N MET A 50 -14.22 -3.02 5.91
CA MET A 50 -13.45 -3.27 4.70
C MET A 50 -12.76 -4.62 4.83
N VAL A 51 -12.99 -5.51 3.87
CA VAL A 51 -12.42 -6.86 3.88
C VAL A 51 -11.44 -7.05 2.72
N THR A 52 -10.33 -7.73 2.99
CA THR A 52 -9.34 -8.10 1.97
C THR A 52 -9.92 -9.17 1.07
N VAL A 53 -9.94 -8.92 -0.25
CA VAL A 53 -10.42 -9.90 -1.23
C VAL A 53 -9.33 -10.35 -2.20
N LEU A 54 -8.26 -9.57 -2.36
CA LEU A 54 -7.18 -9.92 -3.27
C LEU A 54 -5.89 -9.25 -2.83
N ILE A 55 -4.81 -10.02 -2.77
CA ILE A 55 -3.44 -9.52 -2.67
C ILE A 55 -2.76 -9.94 -3.96
N ASP A 56 -2.37 -8.96 -4.78
CA ASP A 56 -1.88 -9.19 -6.13
C ASP A 56 -0.34 -9.18 -6.14
N GLU A 57 0.26 -10.18 -6.81
CA GLU A 57 1.70 -10.31 -7.01
C GLU A 57 2.55 -10.02 -5.76
N CYS A 58 2.48 -10.89 -4.79
CA CYS A 58 3.24 -10.75 -3.55
C CYS A 58 4.64 -11.35 -3.70
N VAL A 59 5.62 -10.51 -4.06
CA VAL A 59 7.01 -10.93 -4.24
C VAL A 59 7.87 -10.39 -3.10
N PHE A 60 8.54 -11.29 -2.39
CA PHE A 60 9.49 -10.95 -1.33
C PHE A 60 10.85 -10.66 -1.99
N LYS A 61 11.20 -9.39 -2.12
CA LYS A 61 12.37 -8.96 -2.90
C LYS A 61 13.68 -9.05 -2.13
N LYS A 62 13.64 -8.79 -0.81
CA LYS A 62 14.82 -8.78 0.06
C LYS A 62 14.44 -9.23 1.47
N PRO A 63 15.37 -9.81 2.23
CA PRO A 63 15.14 -10.15 3.63
C PRO A 63 15.16 -8.91 4.51
N ALA A 64 14.38 -8.95 5.61
CA ALA A 64 14.48 -7.96 6.68
C ALA A 64 15.18 -8.61 7.88
N LYS A 65 16.10 -7.87 8.50
CA LYS A 65 16.95 -8.36 9.58
C LYS A 65 16.43 -7.93 10.95
N GLU A 66 16.78 -8.69 11.98
CA GLU A 66 16.57 -8.28 13.37
C GLU A 66 17.17 -6.89 13.62
N GLY A 67 16.43 -6.05 14.34
CA GLY A 67 16.84 -4.68 14.65
C GLY A 67 16.52 -3.64 13.59
N HIS A 68 16.16 -4.05 12.38
CA HIS A 68 15.62 -3.13 11.39
C HIS A 68 14.19 -2.71 11.76
N LEU A 69 13.77 -1.55 11.27
CA LEU A 69 12.37 -1.16 11.30
C LEU A 69 11.72 -1.58 9.98
N LEU A 70 10.56 -2.21 10.07
CA LEU A 70 9.74 -2.46 8.89
C LEU A 70 8.69 -1.38 8.81
N LYS A 71 8.75 -0.58 7.76
CA LYS A 71 7.82 0.54 7.50
C LYS A 71 6.89 0.18 6.35
N ILE A 72 5.61 0.34 6.58
CA ILE A 72 4.57 0.04 5.59
C ILE A 72 3.96 1.35 5.12
N TYR A 73 3.97 1.54 3.80
CA TYR A 73 3.46 2.70 3.11
C TYR A 73 2.29 2.31 2.23
N GLY A 74 1.35 3.21 2.05
CA GLY A 74 0.20 2.99 1.20
C GLY A 74 -0.22 4.20 0.42
N ASP A 75 -0.89 3.95 -0.69
CA ASP A 75 -1.52 4.97 -1.52
C ASP A 75 -2.77 4.38 -2.17
N VAL A 76 -3.72 5.24 -2.53
CA VAL A 76 -4.92 4.84 -3.25
C VAL A 76 -4.56 4.60 -4.70
N GLY A 77 -4.75 3.37 -5.17
CA GLY A 77 -4.55 3.02 -6.58
C GLY A 77 -5.78 3.25 -7.42
N GLN A 78 -6.92 2.73 -6.96
CA GLN A 78 -8.18 2.79 -7.70
C GLN A 78 -9.36 2.64 -6.76
N ILE A 79 -10.47 3.33 -7.07
CA ILE A 79 -11.74 3.15 -6.38
C ILE A 79 -12.77 2.61 -7.36
N GLY A 80 -13.32 1.44 -7.06
CA GLY A 80 -14.42 0.82 -7.81
C GLY A 80 -15.77 1.14 -7.17
N ARG A 81 -16.80 0.43 -7.61
CA ARG A 81 -18.17 0.60 -7.07
C ARG A 81 -18.24 0.21 -5.59
N THR A 82 -17.71 -0.97 -5.25
CA THR A 82 -17.75 -1.54 -3.89
C THR A 82 -16.37 -1.71 -3.28
N SER A 83 -15.30 -1.35 -4.00
CA SER A 83 -13.93 -1.69 -3.65
C SER A 83 -12.98 -0.53 -3.73
N VAL A 84 -11.88 -0.66 -3.00
CA VAL A 84 -10.70 0.18 -3.15
C VAL A 84 -9.49 -0.73 -3.36
N THR A 85 -8.63 -0.39 -4.31
CA THR A 85 -7.35 -1.05 -4.51
C THR A 85 -6.25 -0.11 -4.02
N LEU A 86 -5.47 -0.59 -3.07
CA LEU A 86 -4.35 0.16 -2.49
C LEU A 86 -3.04 -0.33 -3.08
N LYS A 87 -2.13 0.59 -3.33
CA LYS A 87 -0.72 0.28 -3.53
C LYS A 87 -0.07 0.24 -2.16
N VAL A 88 0.61 -0.85 -1.83
CA VAL A 88 1.24 -1.04 -0.53
C VAL A 88 2.70 -1.44 -0.74
N GLU A 89 3.58 -0.81 0.03
CA GLU A 89 5.01 -1.03 -0.04
C GLU A 89 5.56 -1.21 1.37
N ALA A 90 6.26 -2.31 1.59
CA ALA A 90 6.97 -2.55 2.83
C ALA A 90 8.47 -2.32 2.60
N ARG A 91 9.08 -1.50 3.45
CA ARG A 91 10.49 -1.13 3.39
C ARG A 91 11.19 -1.50 4.68
N SER A 92 12.38 -2.09 4.58
CA SER A 92 13.25 -2.20 5.74
C SER A 92 14.05 -0.91 5.91
N HIS A 93 14.18 -0.45 7.14
CA HIS A 93 14.97 0.72 7.50
C HIS A 93 16.05 0.29 8.47
N ASN A 94 17.30 0.37 8.04
CA ASN A 94 18.45 0.14 8.92
C ASN A 94 18.67 1.40 9.74
N VAL A 95 18.46 1.33 11.05
CA VAL A 95 18.53 2.50 11.93
C VAL A 95 19.96 3.00 12.14
N TYR A 96 20.97 2.17 11.89
CA TYR A 96 22.37 2.57 12.07
C TYR A 96 22.88 3.50 10.98
N ASP A 97 22.46 3.28 9.72
CA ASP A 97 22.94 4.04 8.58
C ASP A 97 21.82 4.78 7.81
N GLY A 98 20.57 4.59 8.22
CA GLY A 98 19.41 5.21 7.58
C GLY A 98 19.03 4.64 6.21
N ARG A 99 19.70 3.60 5.75
CA ARG A 99 19.39 2.98 4.44
C ARG A 99 18.06 2.27 4.48
N GLN A 100 17.29 2.47 3.42
CA GLN A 100 16.02 1.79 3.23
C GLN A 100 16.06 0.89 1.99
N ALA A 101 15.35 -0.22 2.05
CA ALA A 101 15.21 -1.13 0.93
C ALA A 101 13.76 -1.62 0.84
N ILE A 102 13.23 -1.73 -0.39
CA ILE A 102 11.91 -2.30 -0.61
C ILE A 102 11.99 -3.82 -0.41
N ILE A 103 11.22 -4.30 0.57
CA ILE A 103 11.11 -5.73 0.88
C ILE A 103 9.99 -6.37 0.06
N LEU A 104 8.87 -5.67 -0.05
CA LEU A 104 7.66 -6.13 -0.70
C LEU A 104 6.93 -4.94 -1.32
N ALA A 105 6.41 -5.11 -2.53
CA ALA A 105 5.47 -4.19 -3.14
C ALA A 105 4.31 -5.00 -3.68
N THR A 106 3.08 -4.58 -3.39
CA THR A 106 1.87 -5.28 -3.82
C THR A 106 0.71 -4.32 -3.97
N ASN A 107 -0.36 -4.80 -4.60
CA ASN A 107 -1.65 -4.13 -4.61
C ASN A 107 -2.62 -4.99 -3.82
N ILE A 108 -3.41 -4.36 -2.95
CA ILE A 108 -4.41 -5.05 -2.14
C ILE A 108 -5.77 -4.45 -2.44
N LYS A 109 -6.72 -5.32 -2.76
CA LYS A 109 -8.11 -4.93 -3.00
C LYS A 109 -8.94 -5.23 -1.77
N PHE A 110 -9.66 -4.22 -1.30
CA PHE A 110 -10.60 -4.30 -0.19
C PHE A 110 -12.01 -4.00 -0.69
N VAL A 111 -12.99 -4.72 -0.16
CA VAL A 111 -14.40 -4.53 -0.49
C VAL A 111 -15.16 -4.07 0.75
N ARG A 112 -16.01 -3.07 0.58
CA ARG A 112 -16.93 -2.63 1.64
C ARG A 112 -18.07 -3.61 1.78
N ILE A 113 -18.33 -4.03 3.02
CA ILE A 113 -19.42 -4.95 3.35
C ILE A 113 -20.37 -4.32 4.36
N ASP A 114 -21.62 -4.80 4.35
CA ASP A 114 -22.62 -4.47 5.37
C ASP A 114 -22.52 -5.42 6.59
N GLU A 115 -23.46 -5.30 7.51
CA GLU A 115 -23.49 -6.12 8.74
C GLU A 115 -23.71 -7.61 8.46
N GLN A 116 -24.27 -7.96 7.31
CA GLN A 116 -24.52 -9.33 6.89
C GLN A 116 -23.36 -9.89 6.03
N GLY A 117 -22.33 -9.09 5.77
CA GLY A 117 -21.20 -9.50 4.95
C GLY A 117 -21.40 -9.32 3.45
N GLU A 118 -22.47 -8.66 3.03
CA GLU A 118 -22.76 -8.40 1.63
C GLU A 118 -22.02 -7.15 1.13
N ALA A 119 -21.49 -7.22 -0.10
CA ALA A 119 -20.79 -6.08 -0.69
C ALA A 119 -21.75 -4.92 -0.93
N ILE A 120 -21.35 -3.73 -0.47
CA ILE A 120 -22.13 -2.49 -0.65
C ILE A 120 -21.24 -1.39 -1.23
N PRO A 121 -21.84 -0.40 -1.93
CA PRO A 121 -21.05 0.65 -2.57
C PRO A 121 -20.22 1.48 -1.61
N ILE A 122 -19.03 1.86 -2.05
CA ILE A 122 -18.22 2.91 -1.43
C ILE A 122 -19.04 4.21 -1.44
N SER A 123 -18.96 5.01 -0.37
CA SER A 123 -19.75 6.24 -0.28
C SER A 123 -19.40 7.22 -1.40
N GLN A 124 -20.39 7.98 -1.87
CA GLN A 124 -20.19 8.97 -2.93
C GLN A 124 -19.17 10.04 -2.54
N ARG A 125 -19.18 10.46 -1.28
CA ARG A 125 -18.21 11.41 -0.73
C ARG A 125 -16.76 10.95 -0.93
N VAL A 126 -16.50 9.68 -0.64
CA VAL A 126 -15.16 9.07 -0.79
C VAL A 126 -14.79 9.01 -2.28
N LYS A 127 -15.71 8.57 -3.13
CA LYS A 127 -15.49 8.50 -4.58
C LYS A 127 -15.13 9.86 -5.17
N GLU A 128 -15.85 10.90 -4.84
CA GLU A 128 -15.59 12.26 -5.31
C GLU A 128 -14.21 12.76 -4.87
N LYS A 129 -13.87 12.57 -3.60
CA LYS A 129 -12.60 13.00 -3.04
C LYS A 129 -11.40 12.36 -3.75
N TYR A 130 -11.44 11.05 -3.98
CA TYR A 130 -10.30 10.31 -4.54
C TYR A 130 -10.29 10.25 -6.06
N ASN A 131 -11.43 10.32 -6.72
CA ASN A 131 -11.50 10.43 -8.17
C ASN A 131 -10.88 11.73 -8.68
N LEU A 132 -11.09 12.84 -7.98
CA LEU A 132 -10.44 14.11 -8.28
C LEU A 132 -8.92 13.97 -8.16
N LYS A 133 -8.43 13.34 -7.10
CA LYS A 133 -7.00 13.13 -6.86
C LYS A 133 -6.36 12.24 -7.93
N ILE A 134 -7.03 11.17 -8.33
CA ILE A 134 -6.58 10.27 -9.40
C ILE A 134 -6.59 11.01 -10.75
N GLY A 135 -7.62 11.80 -11.02
CA GLY A 135 -7.71 12.64 -12.22
C GLY A 135 -6.54 13.62 -12.32
N GLU A 136 -6.19 14.29 -11.24
CA GLU A 136 -5.04 15.21 -11.18
C GLU A 136 -3.71 14.50 -11.47
N GLN A 137 -3.51 13.28 -10.97
CA GLN A 137 -2.32 12.49 -11.24
C GLN A 137 -2.22 12.09 -12.71
N VAL A 138 -3.32 11.64 -13.32
CA VAL A 138 -3.39 11.29 -14.73
C VAL A 138 -3.08 12.50 -15.60
N ASP A 139 -3.63 13.66 -15.28
CA ASP A 139 -3.36 14.91 -16.00
C ASP A 139 -1.88 15.31 -15.92
N LYS A 140 -1.27 15.16 -14.74
CA LYS A 140 0.17 15.42 -14.56
C LYS A 140 1.04 14.48 -15.39
N GLU A 141 0.69 13.20 -15.45
CA GLU A 141 1.42 12.21 -16.24
C GLU A 141 1.27 12.47 -17.75
N ILE A 142 0.07 12.80 -18.20
CA ILE A 142 -0.20 13.18 -19.60
C ILE A 142 0.61 14.43 -19.99
N LYS A 143 0.60 15.46 -19.16
CA LYS A 143 1.41 16.66 -19.39
C LYS A 143 2.89 16.36 -19.45
N LYS A 144 3.39 15.50 -18.57
CA LYS A 144 4.80 15.07 -18.54
C LYS A 144 5.19 14.31 -19.81
N MET A 145 4.34 13.41 -20.27
CA MET A 145 4.52 12.69 -21.54
C MET A 145 4.55 13.65 -22.73
N TYR A 146 3.68 14.64 -22.75
CA TYR A 146 3.57 15.64 -23.82
C TYR A 146 4.84 16.51 -23.89
N VAL A 147 5.35 16.98 -22.76
CA VAL A 147 6.59 17.75 -22.68
C VAL A 147 7.78 16.93 -23.19
N ASN A 148 7.87 15.65 -22.78
CA ASN A 148 8.94 14.76 -23.25
C ASN A 148 8.86 14.51 -24.77
N LYS A 149 7.66 14.40 -25.32
CA LYS A 149 7.44 14.24 -26.76
C LYS A 149 7.86 15.47 -27.55
N LEU A 150 7.56 16.66 -27.04
CA LEU A 150 8.00 17.92 -27.64
C LEU A 150 9.51 18.10 -27.61
N ARG A 151 10.18 17.71 -26.53
CA ARG A 151 11.65 17.77 -26.42
C ARG A 151 12.37 16.87 -27.42
N LYS A 152 11.75 15.76 -27.84
CA LYS A 152 12.31 14.86 -28.86
C LYS A 152 12.15 15.37 -30.28
N LEU A 153 11.27 16.35 -30.53
CA LEU A 153 11.00 16.94 -31.83
C LEU A 153 11.91 18.14 -32.13
N TYR A 154 12.55 18.71 -31.11
CA TYR A 154 13.45 19.86 -31.18
C TYR A 154 14.79 19.51 -30.52
#